data_3979ac59b1176702bb5c0ac635e8e000
#
_entry.id   3979ac59b1176702bb5c0ac635e8e000
#
_cell.length_a   1.000
_cell.length_b   1.000
_cell.length_c   1.000
_cell.angle_alpha   90.00
_cell.angle_beta   90.00
_cell.angle_gamma   90.00
#
_symmetry.space_group_name_H-M   'P 1'
#
loop_
_entity.id
_entity.type
_entity.pdbx_description
1 polymer ?
#
loop_
_entity_poly.entity_id
_entity_poly.type
_entity_poly.pdbx_seq_one_letter_code
_entity_poly.pdbx_strand_id
1 'polypeptide(L)'
;LGDVYKRQLYFIPFAPKATKSTWFYARHILKYNRIRSLGMLLRNYYRLGQILIDKVAIGNGKVDQYRFEFERYPEFLQLLNSEQGVIMIGAHVGNWEIGVPFFDDYGKKINIVMYDAEHRRIKEILEKNGQDKDFKIIPVNEDNLTHVFRITEALNKKEYVCFQGDRYLNKEKLLTGTLLGQKAPFPAGPFLLGSRMKVPVVFYFAMREPGRTYRFHFIRTEPVIRTKEKKAETALLEQYTAALDQILKRYPEQWFNYYSFWETTSDGSLSKG
;
A
#
# COMPACT_ATOMS: atom_id res chain seq x y z
N LEU A 1 -20.64 -17.05 -8.84
CA LEU A 1 -19.16 -17.01 -9.02
C LEU A 1 -18.74 -17.04 -10.49
N GLY A 2 -19.40 -17.84 -11.37
CA GLY A 2 -19.03 -17.95 -12.79
C GLY A 2 -19.17 -16.66 -13.60
N ASP A 3 -20.12 -15.78 -13.28
CA ASP A 3 -20.34 -14.52 -14.00
C ASP A 3 -19.34 -13.42 -13.63
N VAL A 4 -18.74 -13.48 -12.43
CA VAL A 4 -17.68 -12.55 -12.03
C VAL A 4 -16.41 -12.82 -12.86
N TYR A 5 -16.11 -14.08 -13.17
CA TYR A 5 -14.97 -14.46 -14.00
C TYR A 5 -15.07 -13.94 -15.44
N LYS A 6 -16.27 -14.00 -16.04
CA LYS A 6 -16.50 -13.49 -17.41
C LYS A 6 -16.36 -11.97 -17.48
N ARG A 7 -16.81 -11.26 -16.43
CA ARG A 7 -16.69 -9.80 -16.36
C ARG A 7 -15.25 -9.30 -16.20
N GLN A 8 -14.36 -10.10 -15.62
CA GLN A 8 -12.96 -9.73 -15.45
C GLN A 8 -12.17 -9.75 -16.77
N LEU A 9 -12.47 -10.68 -17.67
CA LEU A 9 -11.92 -10.65 -19.03
C LEU A 9 -12.33 -9.37 -19.80
N TYR A 10 -13.46 -8.79 -19.42
CA TYR A 10 -13.97 -7.53 -19.97
C TYR A 10 -13.10 -6.32 -19.57
N PHE A 11 -12.45 -6.35 -18.41
CA PHE A 11 -11.62 -5.22 -17.95
C PHE A 11 -10.30 -5.06 -18.72
N ILE A 12 -9.77 -6.14 -19.30
CA ILE A 12 -8.49 -6.08 -20.02
C ILE A 12 -8.50 -5.04 -21.15
N PRO A 13 -9.49 -5.03 -22.08
CA PRO A 13 -9.57 -4.02 -23.13
C PRO A 13 -10.02 -2.64 -22.63
N PHE A 14 -10.74 -2.56 -21.50
CA PHE A 14 -11.29 -1.30 -20.99
C PHE A 14 -10.36 -0.55 -20.02
N ALA A 15 -9.27 -1.16 -19.56
CA ALA A 15 -8.26 -0.54 -18.72
C ALA A 15 -6.85 -0.58 -19.35
N PRO A 16 -6.63 0.04 -20.53
CA PRO A 16 -5.39 -0.11 -21.29
C PRO A 16 -4.15 0.36 -20.53
N LYS A 17 -4.27 1.40 -19.70
CA LYS A 17 -3.15 1.88 -18.86
C LYS A 17 -2.75 0.84 -17.80
N ALA A 18 -3.72 0.27 -17.09
CA ALA A 18 -3.49 -0.76 -16.07
C ALA A 18 -2.89 -2.03 -16.71
N THR A 19 -3.46 -2.48 -17.83
CA THR A 19 -2.97 -3.62 -18.59
C THR A 19 -1.52 -3.42 -19.03
N LYS A 20 -1.19 -2.26 -19.59
CA LYS A 20 0.18 -1.92 -20.03
C LYS A 20 1.16 -1.92 -18.86
N SER A 21 0.79 -1.32 -17.73
CA SER A 21 1.65 -1.27 -16.54
C SER A 21 1.90 -2.66 -15.96
N THR A 22 0.84 -3.48 -15.81
CA THR A 22 0.97 -4.85 -15.31
C THR A 22 1.76 -5.75 -16.27
N TRP A 23 1.56 -5.59 -17.58
CA TRP A 23 2.34 -6.29 -18.60
C TRP A 23 3.81 -5.90 -18.53
N PHE A 24 4.13 -4.60 -18.42
CA PHE A 24 5.50 -4.11 -18.26
C PHE A 24 6.14 -4.72 -17.01
N TYR A 25 5.45 -4.68 -15.88
CA TYR A 25 5.91 -5.30 -14.63
C TYR A 25 6.25 -6.78 -14.80
N ALA A 26 5.35 -7.56 -15.42
CA ALA A 26 5.59 -8.99 -15.65
C ALA A 26 6.76 -9.25 -16.62
N ARG A 27 6.85 -8.49 -17.71
CA ARG A 27 7.83 -8.71 -18.77
C ARG A 27 9.22 -8.19 -18.43
N HIS A 28 9.30 -6.96 -17.92
CA HIS A 28 10.56 -6.23 -17.78
C HIS A 28 11.15 -6.30 -16.36
N ILE A 29 10.29 -6.39 -15.36
CA ILE A 29 10.74 -6.45 -13.97
C ILE A 29 10.84 -7.90 -13.49
N LEU A 30 9.76 -8.68 -13.61
CA LEU A 30 9.76 -10.10 -13.21
C LEU A 30 10.43 -11.03 -14.23
N LYS A 31 10.78 -10.52 -15.42
CA LYS A 31 11.45 -11.27 -16.50
C LYS A 31 10.66 -12.50 -16.99
N TYR A 32 9.33 -12.48 -16.88
CA TYR A 32 8.48 -13.57 -17.34
C TYR A 32 8.43 -13.63 -18.87
N ASN A 33 8.32 -14.83 -19.46
CA ASN A 33 8.02 -14.97 -20.87
C ASN A 33 6.59 -14.50 -21.20
N ARG A 34 6.23 -14.41 -22.49
CA ARG A 34 4.91 -13.88 -22.91
C ARG A 34 3.73 -14.65 -22.31
N ILE A 35 3.80 -16.00 -22.30
CA ILE A 35 2.73 -16.87 -21.79
C ILE A 35 2.56 -16.67 -20.29
N ARG A 36 3.65 -16.68 -19.50
CA ARG A 36 3.62 -16.46 -18.06
C ARG A 36 3.16 -15.05 -17.72
N SER A 37 3.52 -14.04 -18.54
CA SER A 37 3.07 -12.65 -18.36
C SER A 37 1.57 -12.50 -18.58
N LEU A 38 1.00 -13.18 -19.59
CA LEU A 38 -0.44 -13.22 -19.81
C LEU A 38 -1.15 -13.89 -18.62
N GLY A 39 -0.66 -15.03 -18.17
CA GLY A 39 -1.20 -15.70 -16.98
C GLY A 39 -1.12 -14.85 -15.71
N MET A 40 -0.04 -14.08 -15.55
CA MET A 40 0.13 -13.15 -14.45
C MET A 40 -0.87 -11.99 -14.53
N LEU A 41 -1.07 -11.40 -15.72
CA LEU A 41 -2.05 -10.33 -15.95
C LEU A 41 -3.48 -10.80 -15.59
N LEU A 42 -3.88 -11.98 -16.05
CA LEU A 42 -5.19 -12.56 -15.73
C LEU A 42 -5.35 -12.80 -14.22
N ARG A 43 -4.33 -13.34 -13.56
CA ARG A 43 -4.36 -13.55 -12.11
C ARG A 43 -4.41 -12.24 -11.33
N ASN A 44 -3.71 -11.21 -11.78
CA ASN A 44 -3.74 -9.89 -11.13
C ASN A 44 -5.16 -9.30 -11.14
N TYR A 45 -5.85 -9.28 -12.27
CA TYR A 45 -7.24 -8.84 -12.35
C TYR A 45 -8.19 -9.73 -11.53
N TYR A 46 -7.96 -11.05 -11.56
CA TYR A 46 -8.72 -11.99 -10.76
C TYR A 46 -8.59 -11.70 -9.24
N ARG A 47 -7.36 -11.49 -8.76
CA ARG A 47 -7.09 -11.15 -7.36
C ARG A 47 -7.71 -9.82 -6.98
N LEU A 48 -7.62 -8.80 -7.84
CA LEU A 48 -8.31 -7.53 -7.60
C LEU A 48 -9.83 -7.74 -7.43
N GLY A 49 -10.45 -8.51 -8.33
CA GLY A 49 -11.89 -8.81 -8.22
C GLY A 49 -12.24 -9.54 -6.93
N GLN A 50 -11.43 -10.51 -6.49
CA GLN A 50 -11.63 -11.19 -5.21
C GLN A 50 -11.57 -10.19 -4.04
N ILE A 51 -10.57 -9.31 -4.02
CA ILE A 51 -10.39 -8.30 -2.96
C ILE A 51 -11.58 -7.33 -2.93
N LEU A 52 -12.09 -6.90 -4.08
CA LEU A 52 -13.27 -6.03 -4.12
C LEU A 52 -14.52 -6.71 -3.56
N ILE A 53 -14.72 -8.00 -3.87
CA ILE A 53 -15.82 -8.80 -3.31
C ILE A 53 -15.65 -8.94 -1.80
N ASP A 54 -14.43 -9.26 -1.35
CA ASP A 54 -14.12 -9.43 0.06
C ASP A 54 -14.36 -8.14 0.85
N LYS A 55 -13.98 -6.96 0.30
CA LYS A 55 -14.29 -5.65 0.90
C LYS A 55 -15.79 -5.45 1.12
N VAL A 56 -16.59 -5.74 0.08
CA VAL A 56 -18.06 -5.62 0.17
C VAL A 56 -18.62 -6.62 1.18
N ALA A 57 -18.15 -7.87 1.19
CA ALA A 57 -18.63 -8.89 2.11
C ALA A 57 -18.34 -8.51 3.58
N ILE A 58 -17.13 -8.08 3.88
CA ILE A 58 -16.70 -7.69 5.23
C ILE A 58 -17.42 -6.41 5.67
N GLY A 59 -17.54 -5.42 4.80
CA GLY A 59 -18.31 -4.20 5.07
C GLY A 59 -19.81 -4.46 5.32
N ASN A 60 -20.33 -5.62 4.89
CA ASN A 60 -21.70 -6.08 5.19
C ASN A 60 -21.73 -7.09 6.38
N GLY A 61 -20.74 -7.07 7.25
CA GLY A 61 -20.71 -7.84 8.49
C GLY A 61 -20.35 -9.32 8.35
N LYS A 62 -19.86 -9.78 7.16
CA LYS A 62 -19.49 -11.19 6.94
C LYS A 62 -18.02 -11.47 7.27
N VAL A 63 -17.49 -10.84 8.30
CA VAL A 63 -16.09 -10.98 8.72
C VAL A 63 -15.77 -12.39 9.22
N ASP A 64 -16.72 -13.06 9.83
CA ASP A 64 -16.67 -14.45 10.33
C ASP A 64 -16.36 -15.49 9.25
N GLN A 65 -16.63 -15.16 7.97
CA GLN A 65 -16.32 -16.05 6.84
C GLN A 65 -14.84 -15.97 6.42
N TYR A 66 -14.04 -15.13 7.06
CA TYR A 66 -12.65 -14.91 6.73
C TYR A 66 -11.75 -15.33 7.89
N ARG A 67 -10.57 -15.86 7.54
CA ARG A 67 -9.50 -16.17 8.49
C ARG A 67 -8.43 -15.08 8.41
N PHE A 68 -7.99 -14.62 9.57
CA PHE A 68 -6.93 -13.65 9.70
C PHE A 68 -5.71 -14.29 10.37
N GLU A 69 -4.58 -14.25 9.70
CA GLU A 69 -3.31 -14.78 10.18
C GLU A 69 -2.29 -13.64 10.27
N PHE A 70 -1.51 -13.62 11.35
CA PHE A 70 -0.57 -12.55 11.61
C PHE A 70 0.84 -13.12 11.69
N GLU A 71 1.74 -12.64 10.85
CA GLU A 71 3.16 -12.88 11.04
C GLU A 71 3.69 -11.97 12.15
N ARG A 72 4.51 -12.52 13.06
CA ARG A 72 5.03 -11.82 14.25
C ARG A 72 3.95 -11.22 15.15
N TYR A 73 2.91 -11.96 15.39
CA TYR A 73 1.77 -11.53 16.20
C TYR A 73 2.14 -10.97 17.59
N PRO A 74 3.08 -11.55 18.35
CA PRO A 74 3.50 -10.99 19.64
C PRO A 74 4.11 -9.58 19.53
N GLU A 75 4.93 -9.32 18.53
CA GLU A 75 5.53 -8.00 18.29
C GLU A 75 4.45 -6.96 17.92
N PHE A 76 3.47 -7.40 17.13
CA PHE A 76 2.34 -6.58 16.75
C PHE A 76 1.46 -6.24 17.97
N LEU A 77 1.16 -7.21 18.84
CA LEU A 77 0.42 -6.99 20.08
C LEU A 77 1.15 -6.01 21.02
N GLN A 78 2.46 -6.12 21.16
CA GLN A 78 3.23 -5.15 21.92
C GLN A 78 3.06 -3.73 21.38
N LEU A 79 3.03 -3.56 20.09
CA LEU A 79 2.80 -2.27 19.44
C LEU A 79 1.40 -1.75 19.72
N LEU A 80 0.37 -2.59 19.57
CA LEU A 80 -1.03 -2.24 19.84
C LEU A 80 -1.26 -1.83 21.30
N ASN A 81 -0.61 -2.52 22.24
CA ASN A 81 -0.69 -2.22 23.67
C ASN A 81 0.19 -1.02 24.08
N SER A 82 1.02 -0.51 23.17
CA SER A 82 1.85 0.65 23.47
C SER A 82 1.02 1.94 23.50
N GLU A 83 1.41 2.84 24.41
CA GLU A 83 0.83 4.17 24.55
C GLU A 83 1.52 5.19 23.60
N GLN A 84 1.77 4.80 22.36
CA GLN A 84 2.46 5.61 21.36
C GLN A 84 1.66 5.72 20.07
N GLY A 85 1.79 6.87 19.39
CA GLY A 85 1.41 6.99 17.99
C GLY A 85 2.35 6.18 17.11
N VAL A 86 1.85 5.69 15.98
CA VAL A 86 2.60 4.83 15.07
C VAL A 86 2.42 5.31 13.64
N ILE A 87 3.52 5.33 12.88
CA ILE A 87 3.47 5.51 11.43
C ILE A 87 3.47 4.14 10.76
N MET A 88 2.45 3.88 9.95
CA MET A 88 2.36 2.68 9.12
C MET A 88 2.59 3.05 7.65
N ILE A 89 3.51 2.36 6.99
CA ILE A 89 3.78 2.57 5.56
C ILE A 89 3.45 1.27 4.82
N GLY A 90 2.36 1.31 4.05
CA GLY A 90 1.92 0.22 3.20
C GLY A 90 2.25 0.44 1.73
N ALA A 91 1.62 -0.35 0.87
CA ALA A 91 1.64 -0.24 -0.57
C ALA A 91 0.27 -0.63 -1.16
N HIS A 92 0.05 -0.36 -2.46
CA HIS A 92 -1.14 -0.83 -3.16
C HIS A 92 -1.05 -2.34 -3.47
N VAL A 93 -0.71 -3.13 -2.44
CA VAL A 93 -0.66 -4.60 -2.50
C VAL A 93 -1.74 -5.21 -1.62
N GLY A 94 -2.31 -6.32 -2.06
CA GLY A 94 -3.32 -7.03 -1.27
C GLY A 94 -4.53 -6.16 -0.91
N ASN A 95 -4.98 -6.24 0.34
CA ASN A 95 -6.15 -5.52 0.87
C ASN A 95 -5.83 -4.85 2.21
N TRP A 96 -5.10 -3.75 2.18
CA TRP A 96 -4.67 -3.05 3.40
C TRP A 96 -5.86 -2.56 4.27
N GLU A 97 -7.00 -2.24 3.66
CA GLU A 97 -8.19 -1.73 4.38
C GLU A 97 -8.85 -2.80 5.27
N ILE A 98 -8.63 -4.09 4.98
CA ILE A 98 -9.29 -5.19 5.70
C ILE A 98 -8.86 -5.29 7.17
N GLY A 99 -7.73 -4.70 7.52
CA GLY A 99 -7.22 -4.67 8.89
C GLY A 99 -7.78 -3.54 9.75
N VAL A 100 -8.46 -2.55 9.16
CA VAL A 100 -8.92 -1.36 9.91
C VAL A 100 -9.83 -1.72 11.07
N PRO A 101 -10.88 -2.57 10.93
CA PRO A 101 -11.72 -2.96 12.06
C PRO A 101 -10.93 -3.61 13.21
N PHE A 102 -9.88 -4.38 12.87
CA PHE A 102 -9.04 -5.03 13.86
C PHE A 102 -8.29 -4.04 14.78
N PHE A 103 -7.89 -2.87 14.27
CA PHE A 103 -7.25 -1.84 15.08
C PHE A 103 -8.25 -1.17 16.04
N ASP A 104 -9.51 -1.06 15.64
CA ASP A 104 -10.58 -0.48 16.46
C ASP A 104 -10.85 -1.35 17.69
N ASP A 105 -10.80 -2.68 17.59
CA ASP A 105 -10.90 -3.61 18.72
C ASP A 105 -9.85 -3.34 19.83
N TYR A 106 -8.72 -2.71 19.48
CA TYR A 106 -7.68 -2.28 20.41
C TYR A 106 -7.77 -0.78 20.77
N GLY A 107 -8.85 -0.11 20.40
CA GLY A 107 -9.03 1.33 20.64
C GLY A 107 -8.06 2.22 19.87
N LYS A 108 -7.47 1.73 18.77
CA LYS A 108 -6.49 2.46 17.96
C LYS A 108 -7.16 3.10 16.75
N LYS A 109 -7.27 4.42 16.79
CA LYS A 109 -7.80 5.20 15.66
C LYS A 109 -6.81 5.24 14.51
N ILE A 110 -7.31 4.99 13.31
CA ILE A 110 -6.54 4.99 12.06
C ILE A 110 -6.76 6.30 11.31
N ASN A 111 -5.68 6.94 10.91
CA ASN A 111 -5.68 8.12 10.05
C ASN A 111 -4.98 7.78 8.74
N ILE A 112 -5.69 7.86 7.62
CA ILE A 112 -5.14 7.55 6.30
C ILE A 112 -4.74 8.83 5.62
N VAL A 113 -3.47 8.93 5.25
CA VAL A 113 -2.92 10.06 4.50
C VAL A 113 -3.08 9.76 3.02
N MET A 114 -3.82 10.59 2.31
CA MET A 114 -4.04 10.44 0.87
C MET A 114 -4.14 11.80 0.17
N TYR A 115 -3.91 11.82 -1.14
CA TYR A 115 -4.04 13.03 -1.93
C TYR A 115 -5.50 13.49 -2.02
N ASP A 116 -5.69 14.82 -2.05
CA ASP A 116 -7.02 15.46 -2.02
C ASP A 116 -7.93 15.00 -3.18
N ALA A 117 -7.37 14.75 -4.36
CA ALA A 117 -8.12 14.23 -5.50
C ALA A 117 -8.67 12.80 -5.28
N GLU A 118 -7.93 11.95 -4.56
CA GLU A 118 -8.39 10.60 -4.17
C GLU A 118 -9.43 10.71 -3.05
N HIS A 119 -9.21 11.61 -2.09
CA HIS A 119 -10.13 11.89 -1.00
C HIS A 119 -11.53 12.28 -1.52
N ARG A 120 -11.62 13.20 -2.47
CA ARG A 120 -12.91 13.64 -3.05
C ARG A 120 -13.68 12.48 -3.68
N ARG A 121 -13.02 11.63 -4.45
CA ARG A 121 -13.65 10.45 -5.06
C ARG A 121 -14.15 9.44 -4.02
N ILE A 122 -13.36 9.19 -2.99
CA ILE A 122 -13.74 8.28 -1.91
C ILE A 122 -14.89 8.86 -1.11
N LYS A 123 -14.89 10.15 -0.79
CA LYS A 123 -15.95 10.85 -0.09
C LYS A 123 -17.29 10.75 -0.83
N GLU A 124 -17.32 11.01 -2.15
CA GLU A 124 -18.50 10.86 -2.99
C GLU A 124 -19.09 9.44 -2.96
N ILE A 125 -18.25 8.42 -2.98
CA ILE A 125 -18.66 7.00 -2.91
C ILE A 125 -19.23 6.66 -1.54
N LEU A 126 -18.69 7.21 -0.48
CA LEU A 126 -19.08 6.91 0.91
C LEU A 126 -20.39 7.61 1.29
N GLU A 127 -20.53 8.88 0.93
CA GLU A 127 -21.76 9.63 1.14
C GLU A 127 -22.96 8.97 0.44
N LYS A 128 -22.72 8.33 -0.72
CA LYS A 128 -23.74 7.53 -1.41
C LYS A 128 -24.10 6.22 -0.71
N ASN A 129 -23.18 5.65 0.07
CA ASN A 129 -23.36 4.32 0.68
C ASN A 129 -23.70 4.37 2.17
N GLY A 130 -23.77 5.56 2.80
CA GLY A 130 -24.19 5.74 4.21
C GLY A 130 -23.32 5.02 5.22
N GLN A 131 -22.06 4.73 4.88
CA GLN A 131 -21.13 4.02 5.79
C GLN A 131 -20.30 5.01 6.59
N ASP A 132 -20.47 5.03 7.90
CA ASP A 132 -19.48 5.59 8.83
C ASP A 132 -18.21 4.74 8.75
N LYS A 133 -17.07 5.41 8.65
CA LYS A 133 -15.78 4.72 8.58
C LYS A 133 -15.10 4.69 9.93
N ASP A 134 -14.49 3.54 10.22
CA ASP A 134 -13.63 3.32 11.38
C ASP A 134 -12.27 4.04 11.26
N PHE A 135 -12.11 4.92 10.28
CA PHE A 135 -10.87 5.67 10.06
C PHE A 135 -11.11 7.11 9.59
N LYS A 136 -10.18 7.98 9.93
CA LYS A 136 -10.14 9.38 9.47
C LYS A 136 -9.26 9.53 8.24
N ILE A 137 -9.57 10.50 7.38
CA ILE A 137 -8.74 10.86 6.24
C ILE A 137 -8.01 12.17 6.52
N ILE A 138 -6.70 12.16 6.29
CA ILE A 138 -5.86 13.37 6.28
C ILE A 138 -5.51 13.67 4.81
N PRO A 139 -6.21 14.64 4.18
CA PRO A 139 -5.90 15.00 2.81
C PRO A 139 -4.57 15.74 2.75
N VAL A 140 -3.72 15.34 1.80
CA VAL A 140 -2.48 16.05 1.47
C VAL A 140 -2.82 17.17 0.49
N ASN A 141 -2.58 18.39 0.94
CA ASN A 141 -2.56 19.56 0.07
C ASN A 141 -1.10 20.02 -0.05
N GLU A 142 -0.59 20.08 -1.27
CA GLU A 142 0.81 20.44 -1.53
C GLU A 142 1.09 21.94 -1.33
N ASP A 143 0.05 22.77 -1.38
CA ASP A 143 0.16 24.22 -1.24
C ASP A 143 0.41 24.68 0.22
N ASN A 144 0.19 23.80 1.20
CA ASN A 144 0.38 24.11 2.61
C ASN A 144 0.79 22.89 3.45
N LEU A 145 1.24 23.15 4.67
CA LEU A 145 1.68 22.10 5.62
C LEU A 145 0.58 21.63 6.58
N THR A 146 -0.68 21.93 6.32
CA THR A 146 -1.80 21.57 7.21
C THR A 146 -1.86 20.07 7.48
N HIS A 147 -1.57 19.24 6.47
CA HIS A 147 -1.51 17.80 6.64
C HIS A 147 -0.42 17.37 7.64
N VAL A 148 0.75 18.04 7.68
CA VAL A 148 1.82 17.73 8.63
C VAL A 148 1.38 18.01 10.07
N PHE A 149 0.67 19.14 10.31
CA PHE A 149 0.11 19.46 11.63
C PHE A 149 -0.92 18.40 12.07
N ARG A 150 -1.82 18.00 11.18
CA ARG A 150 -2.82 16.94 11.48
C ARG A 150 -2.18 15.60 11.77
N ILE A 151 -1.13 15.22 11.04
CA ILE A 151 -0.34 14.01 11.29
C ILE A 151 0.30 14.08 12.67
N THR A 152 0.94 15.20 13.00
CA THR A 152 1.57 15.41 14.31
C THR A 152 0.55 15.34 15.44
N GLU A 153 -0.61 15.97 15.27
CA GLU A 153 -1.71 15.92 16.23
C GLU A 153 -2.21 14.48 16.45
N ALA A 154 -2.43 13.72 15.38
CA ALA A 154 -2.86 12.32 15.47
C ALA A 154 -1.82 11.46 16.23
N LEU A 155 -0.54 11.60 15.91
CA LEU A 155 0.53 10.87 16.59
C LEU A 155 0.63 11.24 18.08
N ASN A 156 0.46 12.51 18.44
CA ASN A 156 0.43 12.97 19.84
C ASN A 156 -0.79 12.42 20.61
N LYS A 157 -1.90 12.18 19.91
CA LYS A 157 -3.10 11.50 20.47
C LYS A 157 -2.95 9.99 20.51
N LYS A 158 -1.76 9.44 20.23
CA LYS A 158 -1.47 8.00 20.20
C LYS A 158 -2.26 7.25 19.12
N GLU A 159 -2.71 7.97 18.09
CA GLU A 159 -3.40 7.41 16.94
C GLU A 159 -2.38 6.90 15.90
N TYR A 160 -2.82 6.03 15.01
CA TYR A 160 -1.99 5.47 13.95
C TYR A 160 -2.17 6.26 12.66
N VAL A 161 -1.07 6.53 11.96
CA VAL A 161 -1.06 7.28 10.70
C VAL A 161 -0.54 6.40 9.58
N CYS A 162 -1.37 6.16 8.58
CA CYS A 162 -1.11 5.24 7.48
C CYS A 162 -0.80 5.98 6.19
N PHE A 163 0.30 5.61 5.55
CA PHE A 163 0.73 6.09 4.24
C PHE A 163 0.79 4.95 3.23
N GLN A 164 0.59 5.29 1.95
CA GLN A 164 0.95 4.44 0.84
C GLN A 164 2.31 4.87 0.30
N GLY A 165 3.32 4.00 0.44
CA GLY A 165 4.71 4.32 0.10
C GLY A 165 5.10 4.08 -1.36
N ASP A 166 4.18 3.53 -2.17
CA ASP A 166 4.45 3.10 -3.55
C ASP A 166 3.74 3.94 -4.63
N ARG A 167 3.13 5.08 -4.26
CA ARG A 167 2.46 5.96 -5.24
C ARG A 167 2.77 7.43 -4.99
N TYR A 168 3.02 8.14 -6.06
CA TYR A 168 3.23 9.59 -6.07
C TYR A 168 2.40 10.25 -7.18
N LEU A 169 1.98 11.49 -6.97
CA LEU A 169 1.35 12.33 -8.00
C LEU A 169 2.32 13.40 -8.48
N ASN A 170 3.11 13.97 -7.58
CA ASN A 170 4.09 15.00 -7.89
C ASN A 170 5.50 14.40 -8.03
N LYS A 171 6.17 14.73 -9.14
CA LYS A 171 7.53 14.27 -9.44
C LYS A 171 8.64 15.11 -8.77
N GLU A 172 8.30 16.22 -8.15
CA GLU A 172 9.28 17.14 -7.56
C GLU A 172 9.86 16.67 -6.22
N LYS A 173 9.11 15.84 -5.49
CA LYS A 173 9.49 15.37 -4.15
C LYS A 173 9.59 13.85 -4.11
N LEU A 174 10.57 13.32 -4.84
CA LEU A 174 10.82 11.88 -4.93
C LEU A 174 12.14 11.50 -4.27
N LEU A 175 12.18 10.28 -3.78
CA LEU A 175 13.40 9.57 -3.41
C LEU A 175 13.60 8.44 -4.41
N THR A 176 14.85 8.14 -4.74
CA THR A 176 15.19 6.98 -5.57
C THR A 176 15.53 5.81 -4.66
N GLY A 177 14.80 4.70 -4.83
CA GLY A 177 15.08 3.42 -4.16
C GLY A 177 15.32 2.31 -5.19
N THR A 178 15.68 1.12 -4.71
CA THR A 178 15.80 -0.07 -5.54
C THR A 178 14.67 -1.03 -5.21
N LEU A 179 13.83 -1.38 -6.19
CA LEU A 179 12.74 -2.34 -6.05
C LEU A 179 12.88 -3.42 -7.12
N LEU A 180 12.89 -4.69 -6.70
CA LEU A 180 13.07 -5.86 -7.57
C LEU A 180 14.31 -5.73 -8.49
N GLY A 181 15.39 -5.17 -7.92
CA GLY A 181 16.66 -4.99 -8.62
C GLY A 181 16.70 -3.83 -9.60
N GLN A 182 15.67 -2.98 -9.67
CA GLN A 182 15.59 -1.83 -10.57
C GLN A 182 15.45 -0.53 -9.78
N LYS A 183 16.11 0.54 -10.20
CA LYS A 183 15.89 1.87 -9.64
C LYS A 183 14.44 2.32 -9.88
N ALA A 184 13.80 2.87 -8.86
CA ALA A 184 12.42 3.31 -8.93
C ALA A 184 12.23 4.57 -8.06
N PRO A 185 11.33 5.49 -8.49
CA PRO A 185 10.98 6.67 -7.72
C PRO A 185 9.91 6.34 -6.66
N PHE A 186 10.07 6.92 -5.48
CA PHE A 186 9.15 6.78 -4.36
C PHE A 186 8.76 8.16 -3.80
N PRO A 187 7.55 8.34 -3.26
CA PRO A 187 7.17 9.58 -2.62
C PRO A 187 8.08 9.86 -1.41
N ALA A 188 8.62 11.07 -1.31
CA ALA A 188 9.50 11.42 -0.19
C ALA A 188 8.75 11.58 1.15
N GLY A 189 7.48 12.01 1.11
CA GLY A 189 6.68 12.36 2.28
C GLY A 189 6.65 11.31 3.39
N PRO A 190 6.24 10.06 3.12
CA PRO A 190 6.16 8.99 4.13
C PRO A 190 7.51 8.73 4.81
N PHE A 191 8.60 8.74 4.06
CA PHE A 191 9.94 8.43 4.56
C PHE A 191 10.56 9.62 5.31
N LEU A 192 10.33 10.85 4.85
CA LEU A 192 10.71 12.05 5.56
C LEU A 192 10.02 12.16 6.92
N LEU A 193 8.71 11.97 6.96
CA LEU A 193 7.95 12.03 8.21
C LEU A 193 8.32 10.84 9.11
N GLY A 194 8.36 9.62 8.57
CA GLY A 194 8.73 8.43 9.33
C GLY A 194 10.11 8.53 9.98
N SER A 195 11.09 9.14 9.30
CA SER A 195 12.44 9.31 9.85
C SER A 195 12.59 10.46 10.86
N ARG A 196 11.62 11.39 10.94
CA ARG A 196 11.73 12.60 11.78
C ARG A 196 10.80 12.61 13.00
N MET A 197 9.66 11.90 12.95
CA MET A 197 8.61 11.98 13.96
C MET A 197 8.89 11.15 15.21
N LYS A 198 10.01 10.67 15.52
CA LYS A 198 10.39 9.97 16.76
C LYS A 198 9.31 9.01 17.33
N VAL A 199 8.55 8.37 16.44
CA VAL A 199 7.56 7.34 16.74
C VAL A 199 7.94 6.05 16.04
N PRO A 200 7.44 4.89 16.49
CA PRO A 200 7.64 3.64 15.78
C PRO A 200 7.13 3.73 14.35
N VAL A 201 7.91 3.19 13.40
CA VAL A 201 7.51 3.02 12.00
C VAL A 201 7.37 1.53 11.73
N VAL A 202 6.29 1.16 11.05
CA VAL A 202 5.97 -0.22 10.70
C VAL A 202 5.58 -0.30 9.23
N PHE A 203 6.11 -1.27 8.52
CA PHE A 203 5.60 -1.61 7.20
C PHE A 203 4.46 -2.62 7.35
N TYR A 204 3.36 -2.35 6.65
CA TYR A 204 2.13 -3.10 6.79
C TYR A 204 1.61 -3.56 5.43
N PHE A 205 1.39 -4.87 5.31
CA PHE A 205 0.83 -5.47 4.11
C PHE A 205 -0.19 -6.56 4.50
N ALA A 206 -1.37 -6.54 3.88
CA ALA A 206 -2.41 -7.54 4.13
C ALA A 206 -2.67 -8.32 2.85
N MET A 207 -2.13 -9.52 2.76
CA MET A 207 -2.11 -10.33 1.55
C MET A 207 -3.20 -11.40 1.58
N ARG A 208 -3.93 -11.52 0.46
CA ARG A 208 -4.96 -12.55 0.30
C ARG A 208 -4.33 -13.90 0.00
N GLU A 209 -4.64 -14.87 0.83
CA GLU A 209 -4.28 -16.28 0.67
C GLU A 209 -5.48 -17.13 0.15
N PRO A 210 -5.29 -18.39 -0.21
CA PRO A 210 -6.39 -19.31 -0.52
C PRO A 210 -7.40 -19.44 0.64
N GLY A 211 -8.63 -19.83 0.33
CA GLY A 211 -9.64 -20.16 1.34
C GLY A 211 -10.19 -18.97 2.13
N ARG A 212 -10.25 -17.76 1.56
CA ARG A 212 -10.68 -16.52 2.23
C ARG A 212 -9.83 -16.19 3.46
N THR A 213 -8.54 -16.44 3.38
CA THR A 213 -7.56 -16.11 4.42
C THR A 213 -6.84 -14.83 4.05
N TYR A 214 -6.60 -13.97 5.02
CA TYR A 214 -5.72 -12.81 4.90
C TYR A 214 -4.55 -12.96 5.85
N ARG A 215 -3.35 -12.81 5.30
CA ARG A 215 -2.11 -12.83 6.08
C ARG A 215 -1.59 -11.42 6.22
N PHE A 216 -1.44 -11.00 7.46
CA PHE A 216 -0.91 -9.69 7.81
C PHE A 216 0.58 -9.78 8.08
N HIS A 217 1.33 -8.95 7.37
CA HIS A 217 2.77 -8.77 7.53
C HIS A 217 3.02 -7.44 8.22
N PHE A 218 3.47 -7.49 9.47
CA PHE A 218 3.92 -6.33 10.23
C PHE A 218 5.43 -6.40 10.37
N ILE A 219 6.14 -5.44 9.77
CA ILE A 219 7.59 -5.39 9.78
C ILE A 219 7.97 -4.10 10.50
N ARG A 220 8.40 -4.21 11.76
CA ARG A 220 8.94 -3.09 12.51
C ARG A 220 10.27 -2.66 11.89
N THR A 221 10.45 -1.35 11.72
CA THR A 221 11.70 -0.83 11.19
C THR A 221 12.78 -0.81 12.25
N GLU A 222 14.02 -0.96 11.82
CA GLU A 222 15.16 -0.62 12.64
C GLU A 222 15.28 0.90 12.76
N PRO A 223 15.79 1.41 13.89
CA PRO A 223 16.03 2.85 14.04
C PRO A 223 16.90 3.40 12.92
N VAL A 224 16.46 4.47 12.30
CA VAL A 224 17.23 5.14 11.25
C VAL A 224 17.92 6.37 11.81
N ILE A 225 19.22 6.44 11.63
CA ILE A 225 20.05 7.56 12.08
C ILE A 225 20.69 8.21 10.86
N ARG A 226 20.66 9.53 10.81
CA ARG A 226 21.38 10.28 9.78
C ARG A 226 22.88 10.13 9.99
N THR A 227 23.58 9.70 8.96
CA THR A 227 25.04 9.68 8.92
C THR A 227 25.57 10.74 7.93
N LYS A 228 26.91 10.86 7.82
CA LYS A 228 27.51 11.72 6.79
C LYS A 228 27.24 11.20 5.38
N GLU A 229 27.18 9.89 5.22
CA GLU A 229 27.03 9.21 3.93
C GLU A 229 25.56 9.03 3.52
N LYS A 230 24.64 8.94 4.51
CA LYS A 230 23.26 8.55 4.25
C LYS A 230 22.25 9.36 5.07
N LYS A 231 21.23 9.87 4.39
CA LYS A 231 20.10 10.54 5.04
C LYS A 231 19.16 9.49 5.67
N ALA A 232 18.54 9.83 6.79
CA ALA A 232 17.65 8.92 7.52
C ALA A 232 16.44 8.46 6.67
N GLU A 233 15.86 9.37 5.88
CA GLU A 233 14.75 9.04 4.96
C GLU A 233 15.16 8.04 3.88
N THR A 234 16.40 8.11 3.39
CA THR A 234 16.93 7.14 2.42
C THR A 234 17.14 5.77 3.07
N ALA A 235 17.65 5.73 4.30
CA ALA A 235 17.81 4.47 5.05
C ALA A 235 16.45 3.82 5.35
N LEU A 236 15.42 4.61 5.67
CA LEU A 236 14.07 4.11 5.86
C LEU A 236 13.46 3.56 4.57
N LEU A 237 13.68 4.27 3.44
CA LEU A 237 13.24 3.81 2.13
C LEU A 237 13.88 2.47 1.74
N GLU A 238 15.16 2.27 2.03
CA GLU A 238 15.83 0.99 1.77
C GLU A 238 15.22 -0.17 2.57
N GLN A 239 14.90 0.05 3.84
CA GLN A 239 14.20 -0.96 4.63
C GLN A 239 12.81 -1.25 4.03
N TYR A 240 12.09 -0.22 3.59
CA TYR A 240 10.78 -0.36 2.94
C TYR A 240 10.86 -1.14 1.63
N THR A 241 11.81 -0.79 0.75
CA THR A 241 11.95 -1.49 -0.53
C THR A 241 12.36 -2.94 -0.33
N ALA A 242 13.20 -3.25 0.66
CA ALA A 242 13.56 -4.62 1.01
C ALA A 242 12.34 -5.43 1.50
N ALA A 243 11.47 -4.81 2.31
CA ALA A 243 10.23 -5.44 2.77
C ALA A 243 9.25 -5.65 1.61
N LEU A 244 9.04 -4.62 0.78
CA LEU A 244 8.15 -4.70 -0.38
C LEU A 244 8.64 -5.72 -1.42
N ASP A 245 9.97 -5.84 -1.61
CA ASP A 245 10.59 -6.88 -2.46
C ASP A 245 10.16 -8.29 -2.03
N GLN A 246 10.21 -8.58 -0.73
CA GLN A 246 9.79 -9.89 -0.19
C GLN A 246 8.31 -10.16 -0.47
N ILE A 247 7.46 -9.17 -0.26
CA ILE A 247 6.02 -9.26 -0.54
C ILE A 247 5.77 -9.50 -2.04
N LEU A 248 6.39 -8.72 -2.91
CA LEU A 248 6.19 -8.84 -4.35
C LEU A 248 6.77 -10.13 -4.96
N LYS A 249 7.84 -10.69 -4.38
CA LYS A 249 8.36 -12.02 -4.74
C LYS A 249 7.40 -13.14 -4.37
N ARG A 250 6.72 -13.02 -3.23
CA ARG A 250 5.77 -14.03 -2.74
C ARG A 250 4.39 -13.89 -3.38
N TYR A 251 3.91 -12.66 -3.63
CA TYR A 251 2.58 -12.33 -4.14
C TYR A 251 2.62 -11.40 -5.35
N PRO A 252 3.32 -11.74 -6.43
CA PRO A 252 3.52 -10.82 -7.55
C PRO A 252 2.23 -10.37 -8.21
N GLU A 253 1.16 -11.20 -8.18
CA GLU A 253 -0.13 -10.89 -8.77
C GLU A 253 -1.04 -10.01 -7.90
N GLN A 254 -0.60 -9.63 -6.70
CA GLN A 254 -1.40 -8.81 -5.78
C GLN A 254 -0.89 -7.36 -5.67
N TRP A 255 -0.05 -6.91 -6.58
CA TRP A 255 0.31 -5.50 -6.66
C TRP A 255 -0.59 -4.79 -7.68
N PHE A 256 -1.42 -3.87 -7.17
CA PHE A 256 -2.42 -3.13 -7.95
C PHE A 256 -1.95 -1.73 -8.31
N ASN A 257 -0.68 -1.62 -8.63
CA ASN A 257 -0.04 -0.38 -9.04
C ASN A 257 -0.21 -0.19 -10.56
N TYR A 258 -1.33 0.40 -10.95
CA TYR A 258 -1.77 0.50 -12.33
C TYR A 258 -1.30 1.78 -13.04
N TYR A 259 -0.05 2.18 -12.78
CA TYR A 259 0.60 3.28 -13.49
C TYR A 259 2.07 2.93 -13.80
N SER A 260 2.73 3.74 -14.65
CA SER A 260 4.14 3.54 -14.99
C SER A 260 5.02 3.91 -13.80
N PHE A 261 5.36 2.92 -12.98
CA PHE A 261 6.10 3.12 -11.73
C PHE A 261 7.60 3.33 -11.99
N TRP A 262 8.18 2.57 -12.93
CA TRP A 262 9.56 2.76 -13.35
C TRP A 262 9.64 3.76 -14.51
N GLU A 263 10.68 4.58 -14.52
CA GLU A 263 10.97 5.43 -15.66
C GLU A 263 11.39 4.57 -16.85
N THR A 264 10.81 4.83 -18.00
CA THR A 264 11.12 4.15 -19.25
C THR A 264 11.64 5.15 -20.27
N THR A 265 12.57 4.74 -21.09
CA THR A 265 12.99 5.45 -22.29
C THR A 265 11.89 5.43 -23.36
N SER A 266 12.02 6.23 -24.42
CA SER A 266 11.02 6.34 -25.49
C SER A 266 10.73 5.00 -26.21
N ASP A 267 11.69 4.06 -26.21
CA ASP A 267 11.53 2.71 -26.74
C ASP A 267 10.86 1.71 -25.78
N GLY A 268 10.47 2.16 -24.58
CA GLY A 268 9.84 1.33 -23.55
C GLY A 268 10.81 0.47 -22.73
N SER A 269 12.12 0.65 -22.89
CA SER A 269 13.13 0.03 -22.02
C SER A 269 13.27 0.83 -20.72
N LEU A 270 13.88 0.23 -19.67
CA LEU A 270 14.19 0.94 -18.42
C LEU A 270 15.27 2.00 -18.71
N SER A 271 15.07 3.21 -18.18
CA SER A 271 16.10 4.24 -18.24
C SER A 271 17.34 3.75 -17.49
N LYS A 272 18.50 3.83 -18.11
CA LYS A 272 19.78 3.59 -17.44
C LYS A 272 20.05 4.82 -16.60
N GLY A 273 19.78 4.74 -15.29
CA GLY A 273 20.09 5.76 -14.31
C GLY A 273 21.55 5.75 -13.88
#